data_20161d14926b8e79c678ebcadb0723d7
#
_entry.id   20161d14926b8e79c678ebcadb0723d7
#
_cell.length_a   1.000
_cell.length_b   1.000
_cell.length_c   1.000
_cell.angle_alpha   90.00
_cell.angle_beta   90.00
_cell.angle_gamma   90.00
#
_symmetry.space_group_name_H-M   'P 1'
#
loop_
_entity.id
_entity.type
_entity.pdbx_description
1 polymer ?
#
loop_
_entity_poly.entity_id
_entity_poly.type
_entity_poly.pdbx_seq_one_letter_code
_entity_poly.pdbx_strand_id
1 'polypeptide(L)'
;MTDYYDRGIETLPRIQLDELRNRHIRTLVRELSTNQFYQEKSRAAGINLADIKSADDLRNLPFTTKQELVDDQTNHPPFGRLLTYRVSRYRYFHQTSGTTGRPLKWLDTEESWQWWTRCWGYVYRAAGVTSDDVVFCAFSFGPYISHWTAIAGAWDVGAMCISGGGMNSEQRLRSIIENRATVIVCTPTYALHLAEVASQLGIDLRSSPVRVGIHAGEPGASLPNVKRAIETAWGATCYDHAGATEAGAWAFDCEAQTRAIHLNEAEFNFEVIDPETENPIGEGQPGELVITNLGRAGMPVLRYRTGDLVELTTEPCPCGRSFTRIRGGVLGRADDMIIVRGVNIYPSAIDDLIRGIPAISEYEVNIRRVAGLDDLLIKIEVIGAKFDEAARALTHAFRNQFSIRVSIEYALTGSLPRYEFKSRRFKRLS
;
A
#
# COMPACT_ATOMS: atom_id res chain seq x y z
N MET A 1 13.81 -13.72 -17.91
CA MET A 1 13.92 -14.66 -16.76
C MET A 1 13.34 -13.95 -15.57
N THR A 2 12.52 -14.62 -14.75
CA THR A 2 11.97 -14.02 -13.52
C THR A 2 13.10 -13.72 -12.55
N ASP A 3 13.21 -12.47 -12.09
CA ASP A 3 14.20 -12.06 -11.11
C ASP A 3 13.68 -12.28 -9.69
N TYR A 4 14.53 -12.82 -8.83
CA TYR A 4 14.25 -13.06 -7.42
C TYR A 4 15.22 -12.25 -6.57
N TYR A 5 14.77 -11.81 -5.41
CA TYR A 5 15.65 -11.27 -4.38
C TYR A 5 16.42 -12.41 -3.69
N ASP A 6 15.68 -13.44 -3.29
CA ASP A 6 16.22 -14.71 -2.80
C ASP A 6 15.42 -15.88 -3.37
N ARG A 7 15.92 -16.43 -4.50
CA ARG A 7 15.25 -17.55 -5.17
C ARG A 7 15.07 -18.76 -4.24
N GLY A 8 16.05 -19.02 -3.35
CA GLY A 8 16.00 -20.14 -2.43
C GLY A 8 14.80 -20.06 -1.50
N ILE A 9 14.46 -18.85 -1.03
CA ILE A 9 13.31 -18.61 -0.15
C ILE A 9 12.01 -18.46 -0.94
N GLU A 10 12.02 -17.68 -2.03
CA GLU A 10 10.80 -17.32 -2.78
C GLU A 10 10.18 -18.53 -3.51
N THR A 11 10.93 -19.60 -3.70
CA THR A 11 10.47 -20.84 -4.35
C THR A 11 10.42 -22.05 -3.41
N LEU A 12 10.52 -21.84 -2.10
CA LEU A 12 10.42 -22.92 -1.12
C LEU A 12 9.07 -23.65 -1.22
N PRO A 13 9.06 -24.98 -1.12
CA PRO A 13 7.82 -25.72 -0.89
C PRO A 13 7.08 -25.20 0.36
N ARG A 14 5.74 -25.22 0.35
CA ARG A 14 4.90 -24.67 1.41
C ARG A 14 5.36 -25.09 2.82
N ILE A 15 5.61 -26.38 3.03
CA ILE A 15 6.05 -26.91 4.34
C ILE A 15 7.34 -26.25 4.81
N GLN A 16 8.31 -26.05 3.92
CA GLN A 16 9.59 -25.43 4.28
C GLN A 16 9.46 -23.92 4.53
N LEU A 17 8.57 -23.27 3.79
CA LEU A 17 8.26 -21.85 4.02
C LEU A 17 7.54 -21.64 5.35
N ASP A 18 6.64 -22.55 5.74
CA ASP A 18 5.97 -22.54 7.05
C ASP A 18 6.96 -22.78 8.18
N GLU A 19 7.92 -23.69 8.00
CA GLU A 19 9.00 -23.90 8.97
C GLU A 19 9.92 -22.68 9.13
N LEU A 20 10.23 -22.00 8.01
CA LEU A 20 10.99 -20.75 8.03
C LEU A 20 10.25 -19.67 8.83
N ARG A 21 8.96 -19.47 8.56
CA ARG A 21 8.11 -18.52 9.32
C ARG A 21 8.06 -18.86 10.80
N ASN A 22 7.85 -20.14 11.14
CA ASN A 22 7.82 -20.59 12.54
C ASN A 22 9.17 -20.37 13.25
N ARG A 23 10.29 -20.48 12.52
CA ARG A 23 11.62 -20.15 13.05
C ARG A 23 11.73 -18.65 13.34
N HIS A 24 11.27 -17.80 12.43
CA HIS A 24 11.27 -16.35 12.61
C HIS A 24 10.36 -15.94 13.77
N ILE A 25 9.18 -16.54 13.89
CA ILE A 25 8.26 -16.32 15.04
C ILE A 25 8.96 -16.63 16.37
N ARG A 26 9.62 -17.80 16.49
CA ARG A 26 10.37 -18.15 17.70
C ARG A 26 11.48 -17.16 18.02
N THR A 27 12.16 -16.66 16.99
CA THR A 27 13.22 -15.65 17.17
C THR A 27 12.63 -14.34 17.65
N LEU A 28 11.58 -13.84 17.00
CA LEU A 28 10.88 -12.62 17.38
C LEU A 28 10.38 -12.70 18.83
N VAL A 29 9.63 -13.74 19.16
CA VAL A 29 9.05 -13.90 20.51
C VAL A 29 10.12 -13.91 21.62
N ARG A 30 11.29 -14.48 21.35
CA ARG A 30 12.43 -14.46 22.30
C ARG A 30 12.93 -13.04 22.54
N GLU A 31 13.03 -12.22 21.49
CA GLU A 31 13.39 -10.80 21.61
C GLU A 31 12.37 -9.99 22.43
N LEU A 32 11.08 -10.37 22.35
CA LEU A 32 9.99 -9.69 23.06
C LEU A 32 9.95 -9.93 24.57
N SER A 33 10.88 -10.69 25.13
CA SER A 33 10.98 -10.90 26.58
C SER A 33 11.08 -9.60 27.40
N THR A 34 11.58 -8.52 26.79
CA THR A 34 11.71 -7.19 27.40
C THR A 34 10.66 -6.17 26.91
N ASN A 35 9.80 -6.55 25.94
CA ASN A 35 8.81 -5.65 25.39
C ASN A 35 7.59 -5.53 26.32
N GLN A 36 7.47 -4.39 27.01
CA GLN A 36 6.43 -4.20 28.05
C GLN A 36 5.02 -4.29 27.46
N PHE A 37 4.77 -3.73 26.28
CA PHE A 37 3.45 -3.74 25.65
C PHE A 37 2.95 -5.17 25.44
N TYR A 38 3.75 -6.02 24.80
CA TYR A 38 3.35 -7.40 24.51
C TYR A 38 3.39 -8.31 25.76
N GLN A 39 4.28 -8.05 26.71
CA GLN A 39 4.29 -8.76 28.00
C GLN A 39 3.01 -8.51 28.79
N GLU A 40 2.52 -7.29 28.84
CA GLU A 40 1.27 -6.96 29.53
C GLU A 40 0.06 -7.50 28.76
N LYS A 41 0.03 -7.32 27.44
CA LYS A 41 -1.05 -7.79 26.57
C LYS A 41 -1.24 -9.30 26.65
N SER A 42 -0.17 -10.07 26.55
CA SER A 42 -0.21 -11.55 26.65
C SER A 42 -0.60 -12.01 28.04
N ARG A 43 -0.08 -11.37 29.11
CA ARG A 43 -0.45 -11.69 30.50
C ARG A 43 -1.93 -11.43 30.75
N ALA A 44 -2.48 -10.33 30.26
CA ALA A 44 -3.90 -10.01 30.39
C ALA A 44 -4.80 -11.06 29.69
N ALA A 45 -4.31 -11.69 28.63
CA ALA A 45 -4.97 -12.79 27.92
C ALA A 45 -4.69 -14.18 28.54
N GLY A 46 -3.91 -14.27 29.61
CA GLY A 46 -3.52 -15.56 30.21
C GLY A 46 -2.52 -16.35 29.36
N ILE A 47 -1.77 -15.70 28.47
CA ILE A 47 -0.85 -16.34 27.54
C ILE A 47 0.59 -16.03 27.95
N ASN A 48 1.44 -17.05 27.96
CA ASN A 48 2.87 -16.84 28.08
C ASN A 48 3.49 -16.71 26.67
N LEU A 49 4.09 -15.57 26.36
CA LEU A 49 4.74 -15.36 25.06
C LEU A 49 5.76 -16.43 24.71
N ALA A 50 6.49 -16.95 25.70
CA ALA A 50 7.51 -17.99 25.49
C ALA A 50 6.94 -19.32 24.94
N ASP A 51 5.63 -19.54 25.04
CA ASP A 51 4.97 -20.77 24.56
C ASP A 51 4.60 -20.65 23.06
N ILE A 52 4.67 -19.44 22.47
CA ILE A 52 4.39 -19.21 21.05
C ILE A 52 5.60 -19.64 20.22
N LYS A 53 5.40 -20.66 19.38
CA LYS A 53 6.46 -21.29 18.57
C LYS A 53 6.11 -21.39 17.08
N SER A 54 4.85 -21.11 16.75
CA SER A 54 4.32 -21.27 15.39
C SER A 54 3.30 -20.19 15.05
N ALA A 55 2.92 -20.11 13.76
CA ALA A 55 1.85 -19.27 13.28
C ALA A 55 0.50 -19.60 13.92
N ASP A 56 0.25 -20.89 14.24
CA ASP A 56 -0.98 -21.31 14.91
C ASP A 56 -1.01 -20.84 16.36
N ASP A 57 0.12 -20.90 17.08
CA ASP A 57 0.19 -20.37 18.44
C ASP A 57 -0.02 -18.86 18.50
N LEU A 58 0.43 -18.11 17.47
CA LEU A 58 0.20 -16.66 17.37
C LEU A 58 -1.28 -16.32 17.40
N ARG A 59 -2.15 -17.15 16.81
CA ARG A 59 -3.61 -16.94 16.76
C ARG A 59 -4.26 -16.85 18.15
N ASN A 60 -3.60 -17.35 19.18
CA ASN A 60 -4.09 -17.26 20.54
C ASN A 60 -3.89 -15.85 21.13
N LEU A 61 -2.92 -15.05 20.61
CA LEU A 61 -2.73 -13.67 21.06
C LEU A 61 -3.90 -12.78 20.64
N PRO A 62 -4.32 -11.82 21.46
CA PRO A 62 -5.27 -10.79 21.04
C PRO A 62 -4.72 -9.96 19.90
N PHE A 63 -5.61 -9.50 19.01
CA PHE A 63 -5.23 -8.58 17.93
C PHE A 63 -4.63 -7.29 18.48
N THR A 64 -3.71 -6.73 17.76
CA THR A 64 -3.20 -5.37 18.01
C THR A 64 -3.90 -4.40 17.06
N THR A 65 -4.44 -3.31 17.58
CA THR A 65 -5.11 -2.28 16.80
C THR A 65 -4.33 -0.98 16.78
N LYS A 66 -4.59 -0.16 15.78
CA LYS A 66 -3.99 1.17 15.67
C LYS A 66 -4.34 2.03 16.89
N GLN A 67 -5.59 1.93 17.39
CA GLN A 67 -6.04 2.70 18.54
C GLN A 67 -5.28 2.33 19.80
N GLU A 68 -5.03 1.04 20.07
CA GLU A 68 -4.20 0.62 21.21
C GLU A 68 -2.79 1.24 21.17
N LEU A 69 -2.18 1.32 19.98
CA LEU A 69 -0.86 1.94 19.83
C LEU A 69 -0.89 3.46 20.05
N VAL A 70 -1.95 4.13 19.59
CA VAL A 70 -2.17 5.57 19.86
C VAL A 70 -2.36 5.83 21.35
N ASP A 71 -3.17 5.01 22.01
CA ASP A 71 -3.44 5.11 23.45
C ASP A 71 -2.18 4.83 24.26
N ASP A 72 -1.41 3.81 23.90
CA ASP A 72 -0.15 3.51 24.54
C ASP A 72 0.87 4.65 24.43
N GLN A 73 1.04 5.24 23.25
CA GLN A 73 1.95 6.40 23.08
C GLN A 73 1.44 7.66 23.75
N THR A 74 0.13 7.81 23.91
CA THR A 74 -0.48 8.94 24.61
C THR A 74 -0.26 8.84 26.10
N ASN A 75 -0.45 7.64 26.66
CA ASN A 75 -0.35 7.38 28.09
C ASN A 75 1.10 7.21 28.58
N HIS A 76 2.03 6.85 27.68
CA HIS A 76 3.45 6.61 27.98
C HIS A 76 4.36 7.38 27.00
N PRO A 77 4.35 8.72 27.05
CA PRO A 77 5.17 9.53 26.16
C PRO A 77 6.66 9.37 26.46
N PRO A 78 7.56 9.59 25.48
CA PRO A 78 7.26 10.07 24.13
C PRO A 78 6.95 8.97 23.10
N PHE A 79 7.23 7.66 23.34
CA PHE A 79 7.23 6.61 22.34
C PHE A 79 6.35 5.39 22.67
N GLY A 80 5.68 5.40 23.82
CA GLY A 80 4.92 4.23 24.28
C GLY A 80 5.82 3.15 24.89
N ARG A 81 5.21 1.96 25.14
CA ARG A 81 5.86 0.77 25.72
C ARG A 81 6.15 -0.33 24.68
N LEU A 82 5.84 -0.05 23.40
CA LEU A 82 6.09 -0.99 22.30
C LEU A 82 7.57 -1.18 21.99
N LEU A 83 8.46 -0.35 22.54
CA LEU A 83 9.90 -0.48 22.38
C LEU A 83 10.44 -1.73 23.09
N THR A 84 11.13 -2.59 22.32
CA THR A 84 11.77 -3.81 22.86
C THR A 84 13.08 -3.48 23.55
N TYR A 85 13.79 -2.47 23.07
CA TYR A 85 15.13 -2.12 23.55
C TYR A 85 15.15 -0.72 24.19
N ARG A 86 16.27 -0.37 24.83
CA ARG A 86 16.50 1.01 25.30
C ARG A 86 16.56 1.96 24.12
N VAL A 87 16.06 3.19 24.28
CA VAL A 87 16.00 4.22 23.22
C VAL A 87 17.33 4.44 22.52
N SER A 88 18.45 4.29 23.22
CA SER A 88 19.81 4.43 22.66
C SER A 88 20.17 3.40 21.58
N ARG A 89 19.42 2.31 21.43
CA ARG A 89 19.59 1.32 20.35
C ARG A 89 18.93 1.78 19.04
N TYR A 90 17.97 2.71 19.10
CA TYR A 90 17.25 3.18 17.93
C TYR A 90 17.97 4.32 17.26
N ARG A 91 18.00 4.33 15.94
CA ARG A 91 18.71 5.32 15.12
C ARG A 91 17.79 6.07 14.17
N TYR A 92 16.67 5.45 13.81
CA TYR A 92 15.74 5.97 12.81
C TYR A 92 14.41 6.30 13.49
N PHE A 93 13.91 7.49 13.18
CA PHE A 93 12.62 7.98 13.65
C PHE A 93 11.72 8.28 12.47
N HIS A 94 10.52 7.70 12.51
CA HIS A 94 9.47 7.97 11.54
C HIS A 94 8.13 8.16 12.24
N GLN A 95 7.14 8.62 11.47
CA GLN A 95 5.75 8.71 11.97
C GLN A 95 4.76 8.48 10.83
N THR A 96 3.54 8.09 11.21
CA THR A 96 2.43 7.98 10.27
C THR A 96 1.91 9.36 9.88
N SER A 97 1.15 9.44 8.77
CA SER A 97 0.58 10.72 8.30
C SER A 97 -0.46 11.33 9.26
N GLY A 98 -1.00 10.55 10.19
CA GLY A 98 -1.96 11.04 11.19
C GLY A 98 -3.28 11.56 10.63
N THR A 99 -3.70 11.12 9.45
CA THR A 99 -4.91 11.60 8.76
C THR A 99 -6.19 11.46 9.58
N THR A 100 -6.21 10.54 10.54
CA THR A 100 -7.36 10.25 11.40
C THR A 100 -7.17 10.65 12.85
N GLY A 101 -6.07 11.38 13.19
CA GLY A 101 -5.77 11.74 14.57
C GLY A 101 -4.29 12.05 14.81
N ARG A 102 -3.76 11.64 15.96
CA ARG A 102 -2.35 11.83 16.29
C ARG A 102 -1.46 10.88 15.46
N PRO A 103 -0.38 11.40 14.84
CA PRO A 103 0.61 10.54 14.19
C PRO A 103 1.24 9.56 15.19
N LEU A 104 1.29 8.28 14.83
CA LEU A 104 2.07 7.29 15.55
C LEU A 104 3.56 7.48 15.24
N LYS A 105 4.35 7.51 16.29
CA LYS A 105 5.81 7.55 16.20
C LYS A 105 6.34 6.12 16.08
N TRP A 106 7.31 5.93 15.21
CA TRP A 106 7.91 4.61 14.97
C TRP A 106 9.42 4.73 14.95
N LEU A 107 10.08 3.87 15.72
CA LEU A 107 11.53 3.87 15.85
C LEU A 107 12.10 2.56 15.32
N ASP A 108 13.21 2.66 14.62
CA ASP A 108 13.91 1.50 14.08
C ASP A 108 15.36 1.43 14.57
N THR A 109 15.79 0.22 14.93
CA THR A 109 17.20 -0.10 15.14
C THR A 109 17.89 -0.30 13.79
N GLU A 110 19.21 -0.48 13.78
CA GLU A 110 19.93 -0.81 12.55
C GLU A 110 19.43 -2.12 11.93
N GLU A 111 19.17 -3.14 12.77
CA GLU A 111 18.69 -4.44 12.31
C GLU A 111 17.27 -4.34 11.73
N SER A 112 16.38 -3.56 12.37
CA SER A 112 15.04 -3.28 11.84
C SER A 112 15.10 -2.51 10.53
N TRP A 113 16.04 -1.59 10.38
CA TRP A 113 16.26 -0.85 9.14
C TRP A 113 16.73 -1.76 8.00
N GLN A 114 17.70 -2.63 8.26
CA GLN A 114 18.17 -3.62 7.30
C GLN A 114 17.06 -4.59 6.89
N TRP A 115 16.18 -4.96 7.83
CA TRP A 115 15.01 -5.74 7.52
C TRP A 115 14.05 -4.99 6.56
N TRP A 116 13.79 -3.71 6.78
CA TRP A 116 13.01 -2.89 5.86
C TRP A 116 13.63 -2.84 4.46
N THR A 117 14.94 -2.68 4.39
CA THR A 117 15.72 -2.66 3.15
C THR A 117 15.54 -3.96 2.38
N ARG A 118 15.61 -5.12 3.06
CA ARG A 118 15.33 -6.43 2.44
C ARG A 118 13.89 -6.53 1.93
N CYS A 119 12.89 -6.05 2.68
CA CYS A 119 11.51 -6.06 2.21
C CYS A 119 11.34 -5.30 0.88
N TRP A 120 12.02 -4.18 0.72
CA TRP A 120 12.06 -3.44 -0.55
C TRP A 120 12.87 -4.17 -1.64
N GLY A 121 13.88 -4.94 -1.27
CA GLY A 121 14.63 -5.79 -2.19
C GLY A 121 13.73 -6.78 -2.94
N TYR A 122 12.76 -7.40 -2.24
CA TYR A 122 11.73 -8.24 -2.86
C TYR A 122 10.86 -7.45 -3.85
N VAL A 123 10.44 -6.24 -3.49
CA VAL A 123 9.63 -5.37 -4.35
C VAL A 123 10.37 -5.04 -5.65
N TYR A 124 11.61 -4.57 -5.55
CA TYR A 124 12.41 -4.18 -6.72
C TYR A 124 12.73 -5.34 -7.62
N ARG A 125 13.21 -6.46 -7.05
CA ARG A 125 13.55 -7.64 -7.85
C ARG A 125 12.35 -8.28 -8.52
N ALA A 126 11.19 -8.30 -7.87
CA ALA A 126 9.97 -8.80 -8.48
C ALA A 126 9.48 -7.93 -9.64
N ALA A 127 9.81 -6.65 -9.67
CA ALA A 127 9.58 -5.74 -10.78
C ALA A 127 10.70 -5.74 -11.84
N GLY A 128 11.68 -6.63 -11.72
CA GLY A 128 12.81 -6.76 -12.65
C GLY A 128 13.81 -5.60 -12.56
N VAL A 129 13.93 -4.97 -11.40
CA VAL A 129 14.93 -3.90 -11.16
C VAL A 129 16.27 -4.52 -10.80
N THR A 130 17.34 -4.04 -11.45
CA THR A 130 18.71 -4.53 -11.32
C THR A 130 19.70 -3.41 -11.01
N SER A 131 20.97 -3.75 -10.91
CA SER A 131 22.06 -2.77 -10.76
C SER A 131 22.25 -1.85 -11.98
N ASP A 132 21.66 -2.20 -13.11
CA ASP A 132 21.75 -1.39 -14.34
C ASP A 132 20.69 -0.28 -14.38
N ASP A 133 19.77 -0.27 -13.39
CA ASP A 133 18.67 0.68 -13.33
C ASP A 133 19.04 1.97 -12.57
N VAL A 134 18.35 3.03 -12.98
CA VAL A 134 18.31 4.32 -12.29
C VAL A 134 16.92 4.53 -11.75
N VAL A 135 16.76 4.41 -10.44
CA VAL A 135 15.49 4.58 -9.73
C VAL A 135 15.29 6.05 -9.38
N PHE A 136 14.17 6.62 -9.77
CA PHE A 136 13.75 7.96 -9.36
C PHE A 136 12.62 7.87 -8.33
N CYS A 137 12.90 8.30 -7.09
CA CYS A 137 11.90 8.36 -6.02
C CYS A 137 11.19 9.72 -6.05
N ALA A 138 9.98 9.76 -6.61
CA ALA A 138 9.20 10.98 -6.78
C ALA A 138 8.37 11.32 -5.52
N PHE A 139 9.02 11.44 -4.37
CA PHE A 139 8.41 11.79 -3.09
C PHE A 139 8.98 13.10 -2.54
N SER A 140 8.20 13.74 -1.66
CA SER A 140 8.71 14.80 -0.80
C SER A 140 9.23 14.19 0.50
N PHE A 141 10.43 14.61 0.95
CA PHE A 141 10.96 14.13 2.22
C PHE A 141 10.14 14.62 3.39
N GLY A 142 9.97 13.72 4.34
CA GLY A 142 9.32 13.95 5.62
C GLY A 142 9.63 12.78 6.55
N PRO A 143 8.98 12.70 7.69
CA PRO A 143 9.19 11.61 8.65
C PRO A 143 8.48 10.31 8.22
N TYR A 144 8.25 10.10 6.93
CA TYR A 144 7.56 8.92 6.38
C TYR A 144 8.57 7.86 5.97
N ILE A 145 8.49 6.69 6.61
CA ILE A 145 9.49 5.63 6.46
C ILE A 145 9.60 5.10 5.02
N SER A 146 8.47 4.98 4.32
CA SER A 146 8.42 4.41 2.97
C SER A 146 9.33 5.12 1.97
N HIS A 147 9.52 6.42 2.12
CA HIS A 147 10.38 7.21 1.23
C HIS A 147 11.87 6.87 1.42
N TRP A 148 12.28 6.71 2.67
CA TRP A 148 13.66 6.39 3.02
C TRP A 148 14.01 4.94 2.72
N THR A 149 13.08 4.03 3.01
CA THR A 149 13.32 2.59 2.79
C THR A 149 13.25 2.20 1.32
N ALA A 150 12.46 2.91 0.48
CA ALA A 150 12.50 2.74 -0.96
C ALA A 150 13.90 3.06 -1.53
N ILE A 151 14.52 4.16 -1.07
CA ILE A 151 15.88 4.54 -1.47
C ILE A 151 16.89 3.49 -1.00
N ALA A 152 16.82 3.10 0.28
CA ALA A 152 17.70 2.08 0.84
C ALA A 152 17.60 0.74 0.10
N GLY A 153 16.37 0.32 -0.25
CA GLY A 153 16.13 -0.90 -1.01
C GLY A 153 16.65 -0.84 -2.45
N ALA A 154 16.61 0.35 -3.11
CA ALA A 154 17.22 0.53 -4.41
C ALA A 154 18.76 0.33 -4.36
N TRP A 155 19.41 0.87 -3.33
CA TRP A 155 20.84 0.65 -3.10
C TRP A 155 21.17 -0.82 -2.79
N ASP A 156 20.30 -1.50 -2.04
CA ASP A 156 20.48 -2.92 -1.69
C ASP A 156 20.48 -3.83 -2.92
N VAL A 157 19.63 -3.56 -3.90
CA VAL A 157 19.64 -4.29 -5.17
C VAL A 157 20.71 -3.81 -6.15
N GLY A 158 21.53 -2.81 -5.77
CA GLY A 158 22.64 -2.27 -6.55
C GLY A 158 22.26 -1.15 -7.52
N ALA A 159 21.00 -0.71 -7.56
CA ALA A 159 20.54 0.33 -8.45
C ALA A 159 20.96 1.74 -7.98
N MET A 160 21.27 2.62 -8.93
CA MET A 160 21.41 4.04 -8.62
C MET A 160 20.06 4.61 -8.21
N CYS A 161 20.01 5.44 -7.18
CA CYS A 161 18.77 6.07 -6.76
C CYS A 161 18.87 7.58 -6.73
N ILE A 162 17.93 8.26 -7.40
CA ILE A 162 17.78 9.71 -7.43
C ILE A 162 16.57 10.09 -6.58
N SER A 163 16.78 10.99 -5.63
CA SER A 163 15.70 11.53 -4.82
C SER A 163 15.05 12.74 -5.48
N GLY A 164 13.73 12.72 -5.65
CA GLY A 164 12.91 13.86 -6.07
C GLY A 164 12.48 14.79 -4.91
N GLY A 165 13.02 14.58 -3.69
CA GLY A 165 12.64 15.38 -2.53
C GLY A 165 13.00 16.86 -2.70
N GLY A 166 12.05 17.76 -2.37
CA GLY A 166 12.21 19.21 -2.54
C GLY A 166 12.00 19.73 -3.96
N MET A 167 11.85 18.86 -4.97
CA MET A 167 11.54 19.25 -6.35
C MET A 167 10.04 19.38 -6.55
N ASN A 168 9.59 20.36 -7.37
CA ASN A 168 8.24 20.38 -7.89
C ASN A 168 8.06 19.39 -9.07
N SER A 169 6.83 19.23 -9.56
CA SER A 169 6.50 18.24 -10.58
C SER A 169 7.26 18.46 -11.91
N GLU A 170 7.48 19.69 -12.34
CA GLU A 170 8.28 20.01 -13.53
C GLU A 170 9.75 19.64 -13.33
N GLN A 171 10.33 20.01 -12.20
CA GLN A 171 11.73 19.69 -11.88
C GLN A 171 11.95 18.18 -11.81
N ARG A 172 10.99 17.42 -11.23
CA ARG A 172 11.03 15.95 -11.22
C ARG A 172 11.03 15.36 -12.61
N LEU A 173 10.12 15.82 -13.49
CA LEU A 173 10.06 15.37 -14.88
C LEU A 173 11.35 15.64 -15.64
N ARG A 174 11.90 16.85 -15.53
CA ARG A 174 13.19 17.18 -16.15
C ARG A 174 14.31 16.28 -15.62
N SER A 175 14.37 16.09 -14.31
CA SER A 175 15.38 15.22 -13.67
C SER A 175 15.25 13.76 -14.09
N ILE A 176 14.03 13.21 -14.22
CA ILE A 176 13.77 11.86 -14.74
C ILE A 176 14.38 11.68 -16.14
N ILE A 177 14.14 12.66 -17.01
CA ILE A 177 14.60 12.60 -18.41
C ILE A 177 16.10 12.82 -18.53
N GLU A 178 16.61 13.89 -17.92
CA GLU A 178 18.02 14.29 -18.00
C GLU A 178 18.95 13.22 -17.42
N ASN A 179 18.55 12.60 -16.31
CA ASN A 179 19.31 11.54 -15.66
C ASN A 179 18.99 10.14 -16.17
N ARG A 180 18.14 10.04 -17.22
CA ARG A 180 17.76 8.76 -17.85
C ARG A 180 17.23 7.73 -16.85
N ALA A 181 16.37 8.15 -15.90
CA ALA A 181 15.76 7.24 -14.94
C ALA A 181 14.97 6.15 -15.67
N THR A 182 15.17 4.89 -15.27
CA THR A 182 14.52 3.71 -15.86
C THR A 182 13.35 3.19 -15.01
N VAL A 183 13.33 3.60 -13.73
CA VAL A 183 12.31 3.20 -12.75
C VAL A 183 11.80 4.45 -12.02
N ILE A 184 10.48 4.56 -11.89
CA ILE A 184 9.85 5.58 -11.02
C ILE A 184 9.16 4.92 -9.83
N VAL A 185 9.27 5.53 -8.64
CA VAL A 185 8.56 5.12 -7.43
C VAL A 185 7.73 6.29 -6.92
N CYS A 186 6.40 6.14 -6.93
CA CYS A 186 5.47 7.18 -6.49
C CYS A 186 4.08 6.59 -6.19
N THR A 187 3.12 7.42 -5.77
CA THR A 187 1.73 6.98 -5.69
C THR A 187 1.09 6.91 -7.08
N PRO A 188 0.06 6.08 -7.31
CA PRO A 188 -0.68 6.03 -8.57
C PRO A 188 -1.23 7.40 -8.99
N THR A 189 -1.85 8.12 -8.06
CA THR A 189 -2.35 9.49 -8.29
C THR A 189 -1.26 10.42 -8.79
N TYR A 190 -0.06 10.34 -8.19
CA TYR A 190 1.03 11.22 -8.58
C TYR A 190 1.64 10.85 -9.94
N ALA A 191 1.66 9.57 -10.30
CA ALA A 191 2.07 9.14 -11.64
C ALA A 191 1.18 9.74 -12.73
N LEU A 192 -0.14 9.77 -12.51
CA LEU A 192 -1.10 10.40 -13.42
C LEU A 192 -0.95 11.93 -13.45
N HIS A 193 -0.71 12.56 -12.30
CA HIS A 193 -0.45 14.00 -12.22
C HIS A 193 0.83 14.39 -12.96
N LEU A 194 1.91 13.63 -12.81
CA LEU A 194 3.14 13.86 -13.58
C LEU A 194 2.89 13.74 -15.09
N ALA A 195 2.04 12.81 -15.53
CA ALA A 195 1.68 12.66 -16.93
C ALA A 195 0.87 13.88 -17.45
N GLU A 196 -0.04 14.44 -16.62
CA GLU A 196 -0.75 15.68 -16.95
C GLU A 196 0.22 16.86 -17.11
N VAL A 197 1.14 17.04 -16.15
CA VAL A 197 2.18 18.09 -16.20
C VAL A 197 3.09 17.91 -17.43
N ALA A 198 3.51 16.69 -17.73
CA ALA A 198 4.34 16.40 -18.91
C ALA A 198 3.63 16.80 -20.20
N SER A 199 2.33 16.49 -20.31
CA SER A 199 1.51 16.91 -21.46
C SER A 199 1.44 18.42 -21.60
N GLN A 200 1.28 19.16 -20.50
CA GLN A 200 1.27 20.62 -20.49
C GLN A 200 2.61 21.23 -20.93
N LEU A 201 3.72 20.55 -20.61
CA LEU A 201 5.08 20.96 -20.99
C LEU A 201 5.50 20.46 -22.38
N GLY A 202 4.66 19.71 -23.09
CA GLY A 202 4.99 19.12 -24.39
C GLY A 202 6.02 17.98 -24.29
N ILE A 203 6.14 17.32 -23.14
CA ILE A 203 7.04 16.20 -22.89
C ILE A 203 6.31 14.88 -23.19
N ASP A 204 6.82 14.09 -24.13
CA ASP A 204 6.33 12.72 -24.37
C ASP A 204 7.02 11.72 -23.44
N LEU A 205 6.32 11.30 -22.40
CA LEU A 205 6.84 10.34 -21.42
C LEU A 205 7.08 8.95 -22.00
N ARG A 206 6.41 8.55 -23.09
CA ARG A 206 6.61 7.25 -23.75
C ARG A 206 7.96 7.17 -24.47
N SER A 207 8.56 8.32 -24.76
CA SER A 207 9.93 8.40 -25.31
C SER A 207 11.00 8.43 -24.20
N SER A 208 10.60 8.51 -22.93
CA SER A 208 11.52 8.47 -21.79
C SER A 208 12.10 7.05 -21.60
N PRO A 209 13.25 6.90 -20.93
CA PRO A 209 13.81 5.58 -20.63
C PRO A 209 13.07 4.85 -19.49
N VAL A 210 12.04 5.44 -18.89
CA VAL A 210 11.27 4.80 -17.82
C VAL A 210 10.57 3.54 -18.37
N ARG A 211 10.90 2.38 -17.80
CA ARG A 211 10.33 1.08 -18.17
C ARG A 211 9.48 0.44 -17.08
N VAL A 212 9.67 0.90 -15.82
CA VAL A 212 9.01 0.38 -14.62
C VAL A 212 8.45 1.52 -13.78
N GLY A 213 7.18 1.41 -13.40
CA GLY A 213 6.57 2.21 -12.35
C GLY A 213 6.22 1.33 -11.16
N ILE A 214 6.74 1.63 -9.96
CA ILE A 214 6.36 0.96 -8.71
C ILE A 214 5.51 1.93 -7.90
N HIS A 215 4.29 1.53 -7.63
CA HIS A 215 3.31 2.42 -7.01
C HIS A 215 2.78 1.88 -5.69
N ALA A 216 2.67 2.76 -4.70
CA ALA A 216 2.23 2.42 -3.36
C ALA A 216 1.53 3.58 -2.66
N GLY A 217 0.96 3.29 -1.49
CA GLY A 217 0.44 4.29 -0.57
C GLY A 217 -1.06 4.54 -0.68
N GLU A 218 -1.67 4.17 -1.79
CA GLU A 218 -3.11 4.16 -2.04
C GLU A 218 -3.44 3.05 -3.05
N PRO A 219 -4.68 2.53 -3.13
CA PRO A 219 -5.08 1.63 -4.20
C PRO A 219 -4.93 2.29 -5.57
N GLY A 220 -4.51 1.54 -6.57
CA GLY A 220 -4.38 2.09 -7.93
C GLY A 220 -3.66 1.17 -8.90
N ALA A 221 -2.44 0.76 -8.59
CA ALA A 221 -1.65 -0.06 -9.54
C ALA A 221 -2.21 -1.47 -9.76
N SER A 222 -3.03 -2.00 -8.84
CA SER A 222 -3.81 -3.23 -9.04
C SER A 222 -5.19 -2.99 -9.67
N LEU A 223 -5.65 -1.74 -9.76
CA LEU A 223 -6.93 -1.39 -10.38
C LEU A 223 -6.78 -1.32 -11.90
N PRO A 224 -7.55 -2.10 -12.69
CA PRO A 224 -7.27 -2.30 -14.12
C PRO A 224 -7.25 -1.02 -14.96
N ASN A 225 -8.16 -0.10 -14.69
CA ASN A 225 -8.28 1.15 -15.47
C ASN A 225 -7.23 2.18 -15.04
N VAL A 226 -6.93 2.28 -13.75
CA VAL A 226 -5.86 3.14 -13.21
C VAL A 226 -4.51 2.68 -13.74
N LYS A 227 -4.21 1.36 -13.64
CA LYS A 227 -3.00 0.74 -14.17
C LYS A 227 -2.84 1.05 -15.66
N ARG A 228 -3.88 0.80 -16.46
CA ARG A 228 -3.86 1.06 -17.90
C ARG A 228 -3.60 2.53 -18.21
N ALA A 229 -4.21 3.45 -17.46
CA ALA A 229 -4.00 4.88 -17.66
C ALA A 229 -2.55 5.29 -17.41
N ILE A 230 -1.93 4.78 -16.33
CA ILE A 230 -0.51 5.02 -16.02
C ILE A 230 0.38 4.41 -17.12
N GLU A 231 0.19 3.13 -17.45
CA GLU A 231 0.99 2.44 -18.47
C GLU A 231 0.90 3.10 -19.85
N THR A 232 -0.31 3.56 -20.22
CA THR A 232 -0.52 4.27 -21.49
C THR A 232 0.22 5.61 -21.52
N ALA A 233 0.19 6.34 -20.40
CA ALA A 233 0.83 7.66 -20.31
C ALA A 233 2.35 7.58 -20.30
N TRP A 234 2.91 6.60 -19.57
CA TRP A 234 4.35 6.47 -19.38
C TRP A 234 5.05 5.55 -20.39
N GLY A 235 4.31 4.66 -21.06
CA GLY A 235 4.91 3.60 -21.88
C GLY A 235 5.69 2.56 -21.05
N ALA A 236 5.40 2.45 -19.76
CA ALA A 236 6.12 1.66 -18.77
C ALA A 236 5.19 0.61 -18.13
N THR A 237 5.75 -0.49 -17.65
CA THR A 237 4.99 -1.50 -16.87
C THR A 237 4.77 -1.01 -15.44
N CYS A 238 3.54 -1.11 -14.98
CA CYS A 238 3.10 -0.65 -13.65
C CYS A 238 3.02 -1.83 -12.68
N TYR A 239 3.68 -1.70 -11.54
CA TYR A 239 3.71 -2.68 -10.45
C TYR A 239 3.09 -2.12 -9.18
N ASP A 240 2.24 -2.93 -8.55
CA ASP A 240 1.64 -2.58 -7.26
C ASP A 240 2.53 -3.04 -6.09
N HIS A 241 2.55 -2.22 -5.06
CA HIS A 241 3.25 -2.51 -3.81
C HIS A 241 2.42 -2.02 -2.62
N ALA A 242 2.23 -2.88 -1.64
CA ALA A 242 1.54 -2.52 -0.41
C ALA A 242 2.47 -2.54 0.80
N GLY A 243 2.32 -1.51 1.63
CA GLY A 243 3.11 -1.33 2.85
C GLY A 243 2.48 -0.32 3.79
N ALA A 244 2.86 -0.40 5.06
CA ALA A 244 2.43 0.53 6.09
C ALA A 244 3.61 0.84 7.04
N THR A 245 3.63 2.05 7.60
CA THR A 245 4.67 2.45 8.57
C THR A 245 4.77 1.48 9.73
N GLU A 246 3.63 0.99 10.19
CA GLU A 246 3.50 0.07 11.32
C GLU A 246 4.00 -1.34 10.98
N ALA A 247 3.66 -1.84 9.80
CA ALA A 247 3.88 -3.23 9.43
C ALA A 247 5.18 -3.48 8.66
N GLY A 248 5.43 -2.75 7.58
CA GLY A 248 6.53 -3.00 6.65
C GLY A 248 6.07 -2.93 5.20
N ALA A 249 6.97 -3.25 4.26
CA ALA A 249 6.69 -3.46 2.84
C ALA A 249 6.27 -4.93 2.67
N TRP A 250 4.97 -5.20 2.76
CA TRP A 250 4.44 -6.55 2.99
C TRP A 250 3.90 -7.25 1.75
N ALA A 251 3.66 -6.55 0.64
CA ALA A 251 3.23 -7.19 -0.60
C ALA A 251 3.80 -6.51 -1.84
N PHE A 252 3.92 -7.25 -2.93
CA PHE A 252 4.50 -6.78 -4.19
C PHE A 252 3.94 -7.53 -5.41
N ASP A 253 3.78 -6.81 -6.52
CA ASP A 253 3.48 -7.36 -7.84
C ASP A 253 4.75 -7.96 -8.47
N CYS A 254 4.60 -8.77 -9.49
CA CYS A 254 5.70 -9.40 -10.21
C CYS A 254 5.53 -9.31 -11.73
N GLU A 255 6.59 -9.63 -12.47
CA GLU A 255 6.61 -9.57 -13.93
C GLU A 255 5.52 -10.43 -14.63
N ALA A 256 4.93 -11.41 -13.94
CA ALA A 256 3.84 -12.23 -14.49
C ALA A 256 2.53 -11.47 -14.66
N GLN A 257 2.36 -10.32 -13.99
CA GLN A 257 1.23 -9.39 -14.15
C GLN A 257 -0.16 -10.06 -14.08
N THR A 258 -0.37 -10.94 -13.09
CA THR A 258 -1.54 -11.83 -13.00
C THR A 258 -2.75 -11.21 -12.29
N ARG A 259 -2.77 -9.90 -12.05
CA ARG A 259 -3.77 -9.20 -11.21
C ARG A 259 -3.87 -9.69 -9.76
N ALA A 260 -2.82 -10.36 -9.28
CA ALA A 260 -2.68 -10.76 -7.89
C ALA A 260 -1.24 -10.50 -7.45
N ILE A 261 -1.08 -9.80 -6.32
CA ILE A 261 0.23 -9.46 -5.77
C ILE A 261 0.63 -10.44 -4.68
N HIS A 262 1.91 -10.71 -4.55
CA HIS A 262 2.47 -11.65 -3.56
C HIS A 262 2.51 -11.02 -2.18
N LEU A 263 2.11 -11.77 -1.16
CA LEU A 263 2.39 -11.49 0.25
C LEU A 263 3.82 -11.94 0.56
N ASN A 264 4.64 -11.08 1.16
CA ASN A 264 6.02 -11.41 1.49
C ASN A 264 6.10 -12.37 2.71
N GLU A 265 5.81 -13.64 2.48
CA GLU A 265 5.79 -14.66 3.55
C GLU A 265 7.18 -15.04 4.08
N ALA A 266 8.26 -14.54 3.47
CA ALA A 266 9.60 -14.66 4.03
C ALA A 266 9.78 -13.80 5.30
N GLU A 267 9.15 -12.64 5.32
CA GLU A 267 9.38 -11.59 6.32
C GLU A 267 8.15 -11.29 7.18
N PHE A 268 6.99 -11.90 6.85
CA PHE A 268 5.73 -11.67 7.56
C PHE A 268 4.94 -12.95 7.76
N ASN A 269 4.10 -12.95 8.82
CA ASN A 269 2.98 -13.86 8.96
C ASN A 269 1.67 -13.12 8.72
N PHE A 270 0.77 -13.74 7.96
CA PHE A 270 -0.50 -13.17 7.54
C PHE A 270 -1.67 -14.02 8.02
N GLU A 271 -2.74 -13.33 8.42
CA GLU A 271 -4.06 -13.90 8.67
C GLU A 271 -5.09 -13.04 7.92
N VAL A 272 -6.19 -13.63 7.51
CA VAL A 272 -7.33 -12.87 6.97
C VAL A 272 -8.56 -13.23 7.78
N ILE A 273 -9.26 -12.23 8.27
CA ILE A 273 -10.38 -12.38 9.19
C ILE A 273 -11.61 -11.62 8.68
N ASP A 274 -12.76 -12.07 9.11
CA ASP A 274 -13.98 -11.28 9.03
C ASP A 274 -13.86 -10.07 9.98
N PRO A 275 -14.01 -8.83 9.50
CA PRO A 275 -13.79 -7.64 10.34
C PRO A 275 -14.77 -7.48 11.49
N GLU A 276 -15.96 -8.11 11.41
CA GLU A 276 -17.02 -8.00 12.44
C GLU A 276 -16.95 -9.15 13.45
N THR A 277 -16.81 -10.38 12.96
CA THR A 277 -16.80 -11.58 13.82
C THR A 277 -15.42 -12.00 14.28
N GLU A 278 -14.36 -11.43 13.69
CA GLU A 278 -12.94 -11.75 13.94
C GLU A 278 -12.56 -13.21 13.62
N ASN A 279 -13.44 -13.95 13.00
CA ASN A 279 -13.18 -15.32 12.58
C ASN A 279 -12.28 -15.38 11.35
N PRO A 280 -11.39 -16.39 11.24
CA PRO A 280 -10.61 -16.58 10.02
C PRO A 280 -11.48 -16.77 8.80
N ILE A 281 -11.09 -16.13 7.69
CA ILE A 281 -11.73 -16.27 6.38
C ILE A 281 -10.84 -17.10 5.46
N GLY A 282 -11.48 -17.95 4.66
CA GLY A 282 -10.82 -18.79 3.67
C GLY A 282 -10.50 -18.04 2.36
N GLU A 283 -9.85 -18.77 1.45
CA GLU A 283 -9.53 -18.32 0.10
C GLU A 283 -10.80 -17.93 -0.68
N GLY A 284 -10.67 -16.90 -1.53
CA GLY A 284 -11.73 -16.45 -2.42
C GLY A 284 -12.83 -15.62 -1.75
N GLN A 285 -12.65 -15.22 -0.50
CA GLN A 285 -13.56 -14.33 0.22
C GLN A 285 -12.79 -13.09 0.69
N PRO A 286 -13.38 -11.89 0.55
CA PRO A 286 -12.80 -10.66 1.10
C PRO A 286 -12.80 -10.66 2.62
N GLY A 287 -11.68 -10.27 3.23
CA GLY A 287 -11.54 -10.11 4.67
C GLY A 287 -10.46 -9.13 5.05
N GLU A 288 -10.40 -8.75 6.33
CA GLU A 288 -9.40 -7.84 6.85
C GLU A 288 -8.05 -8.55 7.01
N LEU A 289 -7.01 -7.94 6.47
CA LEU A 289 -5.65 -8.43 6.60
C LEU A 289 -5.08 -8.13 7.99
N VAL A 290 -4.55 -9.16 8.62
CA VAL A 290 -3.84 -9.10 9.90
C VAL A 290 -2.38 -9.49 9.68
N ILE A 291 -1.45 -8.68 10.19
CA ILE A 291 -0.02 -8.84 9.93
C ILE A 291 0.77 -9.00 11.23
N THR A 292 1.71 -9.95 11.23
CA THR A 292 2.83 -10.00 12.17
C THR A 292 4.11 -9.83 11.38
N ASN A 293 4.91 -8.78 11.66
CA ASN A 293 6.23 -8.62 11.05
C ASN A 293 7.28 -9.44 11.80
N LEU A 294 8.12 -10.18 11.09
CA LEU A 294 8.98 -11.20 11.67
C LEU A 294 10.42 -10.75 11.92
N GLY A 295 10.85 -9.64 11.29
CA GLY A 295 12.24 -9.16 11.41
C GLY A 295 12.39 -7.77 12.05
N ARG A 296 11.30 -7.13 12.47
CA ARG A 296 11.29 -5.79 13.09
C ARG A 296 11.19 -5.86 14.61
N ALA A 297 12.09 -6.57 15.25
CA ALA A 297 12.02 -6.83 16.69
C ALA A 297 12.10 -5.56 17.57
N GLY A 298 12.68 -4.47 17.09
CA GLY A 298 12.83 -3.23 17.86
C GLY A 298 11.50 -2.59 18.26
N MET A 299 10.57 -2.52 17.32
CA MET A 299 9.22 -1.99 17.51
C MET A 299 8.25 -2.82 16.64
N PRO A 300 7.92 -4.05 17.06
CA PRO A 300 7.20 -5.02 16.25
C PRO A 300 5.69 -4.80 16.27
N VAL A 301 5.00 -5.41 15.31
CA VAL A 301 3.56 -5.64 15.40
C VAL A 301 3.27 -7.13 15.35
N LEU A 302 2.47 -7.62 16.31
CA LEU A 302 1.94 -8.97 16.35
C LEU A 302 0.44 -8.91 16.18
N ARG A 303 -0.08 -9.70 15.23
CA ARG A 303 -1.51 -9.77 14.89
C ARG A 303 -2.14 -8.38 14.73
N TYR A 304 -1.46 -7.51 13.98
CA TYR A 304 -1.90 -6.14 13.75
C TYR A 304 -3.02 -6.10 12.72
N ARG A 305 -4.18 -5.60 13.11
CA ARG A 305 -5.29 -5.33 12.21
C ARG A 305 -4.96 -4.12 11.35
N THR A 306 -4.77 -4.35 10.06
CA THR A 306 -4.36 -3.28 9.13
C THR A 306 -5.51 -2.36 8.73
N GLY A 307 -6.74 -2.87 8.81
CA GLY A 307 -7.92 -2.26 8.22
C GLY A 307 -8.00 -2.44 6.71
N ASP A 308 -7.02 -3.06 6.06
CA ASP A 308 -7.02 -3.31 4.63
C ASP A 308 -7.78 -4.59 4.31
N LEU A 309 -8.71 -4.52 3.35
CA LEU A 309 -9.46 -5.68 2.87
C LEU A 309 -8.73 -6.31 1.70
N VAL A 310 -8.61 -7.63 1.74
CA VAL A 310 -7.92 -8.44 0.73
C VAL A 310 -8.70 -9.72 0.45
N GLU A 311 -8.47 -10.32 -0.73
CA GLU A 311 -8.98 -11.64 -1.10
C GLU A 311 -7.78 -12.55 -1.38
N LEU A 312 -7.60 -13.59 -0.55
CA LEU A 312 -6.51 -14.55 -0.72
C LEU A 312 -6.72 -15.44 -1.95
N THR A 313 -5.61 -15.78 -2.61
CA THR A 313 -5.57 -16.85 -3.62
C THR A 313 -4.30 -17.67 -3.49
N THR A 314 -4.44 -18.99 -3.55
CA THR A 314 -3.34 -19.96 -3.56
C THR A 314 -3.01 -20.44 -4.98
N GLU A 315 -3.70 -19.92 -6.02
CA GLU A 315 -3.40 -20.24 -7.40
C GLU A 315 -1.91 -20.00 -7.71
N PRO A 316 -1.19 -20.98 -8.31
CA PRO A 316 0.22 -20.80 -8.63
C PRO A 316 0.46 -19.58 -9.53
N CYS A 317 1.52 -18.81 -9.22
CA CYS A 317 1.94 -17.73 -10.10
C CYS A 317 2.91 -18.24 -11.18
N PRO A 318 2.75 -17.82 -12.44
CA PRO A 318 3.70 -18.17 -13.52
C PRO A 318 5.14 -17.72 -13.24
N CYS A 319 5.34 -16.75 -12.33
CA CYS A 319 6.69 -16.33 -11.90
C CYS A 319 7.43 -17.40 -11.07
N GLY A 320 6.76 -18.46 -10.63
CA GLY A 320 7.37 -19.56 -9.86
C GLY A 320 7.53 -19.30 -8.35
N ARG A 321 7.14 -18.12 -7.83
CA ARG A 321 7.12 -17.87 -6.39
C ARG A 321 6.03 -18.70 -5.71
N SER A 322 6.35 -19.23 -4.55
CA SER A 322 5.43 -20.04 -3.72
C SER A 322 4.61 -19.22 -2.72
N PHE A 323 4.84 -17.93 -2.65
CA PHE A 323 4.14 -17.03 -1.73
C PHE A 323 2.64 -16.94 -2.08
N THR A 324 1.80 -16.94 -1.05
CA THR A 324 0.37 -16.63 -1.16
C THR A 324 0.18 -15.28 -1.82
N ARG A 325 -0.92 -15.12 -2.56
CA ARG A 325 -1.21 -13.86 -3.26
C ARG A 325 -2.55 -13.28 -2.80
N ILE A 326 -2.73 -11.97 -3.03
CA ILE A 326 -4.01 -11.30 -2.88
C ILE A 326 -4.50 -10.83 -4.24
N ARG A 327 -5.73 -11.23 -4.57
CA ARG A 327 -6.38 -10.95 -5.87
C ARG A 327 -6.81 -9.49 -5.90
N GLY A 328 -6.40 -8.76 -6.94
CA GLY A 328 -6.73 -7.34 -7.10
C GLY A 328 -6.00 -6.39 -6.13
N GLY A 329 -4.98 -6.87 -5.40
CA GLY A 329 -4.26 -6.07 -4.41
C GLY A 329 -5.11 -5.77 -3.17
N VAL A 330 -4.93 -4.58 -2.61
CA VAL A 330 -5.79 -4.08 -1.53
C VAL A 330 -7.10 -3.58 -2.13
N LEU A 331 -8.20 -4.25 -1.80
CA LEU A 331 -9.53 -3.95 -2.34
C LEU A 331 -10.08 -2.61 -1.81
N GLY A 332 -9.72 -2.26 -0.60
CA GLY A 332 -10.15 -1.05 0.09
C GLY A 332 -9.84 -1.14 1.57
N ARG A 333 -10.31 -0.17 2.33
CA ARG A 333 -10.23 -0.22 3.79
C ARG A 333 -11.59 -0.57 4.38
N ALA A 334 -11.58 -1.34 5.46
CA ALA A 334 -12.80 -1.72 6.17
C ALA A 334 -13.57 -0.48 6.70
N ASP A 335 -12.83 0.56 7.09
CA ASP A 335 -13.37 1.82 7.64
C ASP A 335 -13.73 2.87 6.56
N ASP A 336 -13.36 2.65 5.30
CA ASP A 336 -13.63 3.58 4.18
C ASP A 336 -14.86 3.18 3.34
N MET A 337 -15.50 2.06 3.65
CA MET A 337 -16.68 1.58 2.93
C MET A 337 -17.83 2.59 3.00
N ILE A 338 -18.41 2.90 1.85
CA ILE A 338 -19.54 3.80 1.69
C ILE A 338 -20.81 2.96 1.44
N ILE A 339 -21.86 3.17 2.23
CA ILE A 339 -23.13 2.49 2.02
C ILE A 339 -24.07 3.45 1.26
N VAL A 340 -24.15 3.29 -0.06
CA VAL A 340 -24.98 4.13 -0.91
C VAL A 340 -26.30 3.38 -1.21
N ARG A 341 -27.41 3.85 -0.62
CA ARG A 341 -28.75 3.25 -0.81
C ARG A 341 -28.78 1.72 -0.58
N GLY A 342 -28.02 1.26 0.43
CA GLY A 342 -27.95 -0.16 0.79
C GLY A 342 -26.91 -0.98 0.00
N VAL A 343 -26.13 -0.34 -0.88
CA VAL A 343 -25.03 -0.98 -1.62
C VAL A 343 -23.70 -0.59 -0.99
N ASN A 344 -22.91 -1.58 -0.64
CA ASN A 344 -21.54 -1.40 -0.12
C ASN A 344 -20.58 -1.09 -1.27
N ILE A 345 -19.94 0.06 -1.24
CA ILE A 345 -19.02 0.52 -2.30
C ILE A 345 -17.74 1.03 -1.68
N TYR A 346 -16.62 0.55 -2.19
CA TYR A 346 -15.30 1.07 -1.81
C TYR A 346 -14.89 2.23 -2.71
N PRO A 347 -14.24 3.28 -2.17
CA PRO A 347 -13.70 4.40 -2.95
C PRO A 347 -12.82 3.96 -4.12
N SER A 348 -12.02 2.90 -3.93
CA SER A 348 -11.16 2.33 -4.97
C SER A 348 -11.93 1.84 -6.20
N ALA A 349 -13.10 1.22 -5.99
CA ALA A 349 -13.94 0.74 -7.09
C ALA A 349 -14.57 1.91 -7.88
N ILE A 350 -14.88 3.02 -7.20
CA ILE A 350 -15.35 4.25 -7.86
C ILE A 350 -14.21 4.89 -8.66
N ASP A 351 -13.00 4.96 -8.09
CA ASP A 351 -11.81 5.50 -8.78
C ASP A 351 -11.51 4.73 -10.07
N ASP A 352 -11.47 3.40 -9.98
CA ASP A 352 -11.22 2.55 -11.17
C ASP A 352 -12.28 2.77 -12.26
N LEU A 353 -13.56 2.85 -11.87
CA LEU A 353 -14.66 3.05 -12.80
C LEU A 353 -14.56 4.41 -13.51
N ILE A 354 -14.26 5.50 -12.77
CA ILE A 354 -14.12 6.84 -13.35
C ILE A 354 -12.89 6.89 -14.27
N ARG A 355 -11.77 6.31 -13.87
CA ARG A 355 -10.54 6.24 -14.69
C ARG A 355 -10.70 5.37 -15.94
N GLY A 356 -11.73 4.54 -15.99
CA GLY A 356 -12.14 3.81 -17.20
C GLY A 356 -12.75 4.70 -18.29
N ILE A 357 -13.00 6.00 -18.01
CA ILE A 357 -13.59 6.96 -18.97
C ILE A 357 -12.51 7.99 -19.36
N PRO A 358 -11.82 7.83 -20.52
CA PRO A 358 -10.66 8.66 -20.88
C PRO A 358 -10.98 10.15 -21.04
N ALA A 359 -12.26 10.52 -21.25
CA ALA A 359 -12.68 11.91 -21.36
C ALA A 359 -12.65 12.65 -20.00
N ILE A 360 -12.57 11.95 -18.86
CA ILE A 360 -12.51 12.56 -17.52
C ILE A 360 -11.04 12.75 -17.12
N SER A 361 -10.61 14.00 -16.96
CA SER A 361 -9.25 14.34 -16.54
C SER A 361 -9.08 14.32 -15.03
N GLU A 362 -10.06 14.86 -14.28
CA GLU A 362 -10.06 14.87 -12.81
C GLU A 362 -11.49 14.82 -12.27
N TYR A 363 -11.63 14.41 -10.99
CA TYR A 363 -12.94 14.29 -10.36
C TYR A 363 -12.89 14.48 -8.84
N GLU A 364 -14.07 14.76 -8.27
CA GLU A 364 -14.32 14.80 -6.82
C GLU A 364 -15.64 14.08 -6.52
N VAL A 365 -15.66 13.24 -5.50
CA VAL A 365 -16.85 12.50 -5.05
C VAL A 365 -17.31 13.09 -3.72
N ASN A 366 -18.50 13.65 -3.71
CA ASN A 366 -19.14 14.18 -2.52
C ASN A 366 -20.22 13.20 -2.05
N ILE A 367 -20.04 12.66 -0.84
CA ILE A 367 -21.00 11.82 -0.15
C ILE A 367 -21.94 12.75 0.62
N ARG A 368 -23.20 12.79 0.26
CA ARG A 368 -24.22 13.65 0.87
C ARG A 368 -25.36 12.82 1.41
N ARG A 369 -26.03 13.29 2.46
CA ARG A 369 -27.17 12.63 3.00
C ARG A 369 -28.46 13.18 2.39
N VAL A 370 -29.22 12.34 1.68
CA VAL A 370 -30.49 12.69 1.03
C VAL A 370 -31.58 11.75 1.54
N ALA A 371 -32.62 12.31 2.15
CA ALA A 371 -33.72 11.55 2.73
C ALA A 371 -33.25 10.41 3.68
N GLY A 372 -32.20 10.66 4.47
CA GLY A 372 -31.69 9.68 5.43
C GLY A 372 -30.72 8.64 4.88
N LEU A 373 -30.49 8.61 3.56
CA LEU A 373 -29.56 7.70 2.89
C LEU A 373 -28.37 8.46 2.32
N ASP A 374 -27.20 7.82 2.28
CA ASP A 374 -26.05 8.37 1.58
C ASP A 374 -26.28 8.32 0.06
N ASP A 375 -25.94 9.40 -0.61
CA ASP A 375 -26.03 9.59 -2.07
C ASP A 375 -24.71 10.17 -2.58
N LEU A 376 -24.37 9.91 -3.84
CA LEU A 376 -23.14 10.37 -4.46
C LEU A 376 -23.40 11.54 -5.42
N LEU A 377 -22.65 12.61 -5.22
CA LEU A 377 -22.51 13.72 -6.17
C LEU A 377 -21.07 13.72 -6.70
N ILE A 378 -20.91 13.49 -8.00
CA ILE A 378 -19.60 13.41 -8.64
C ILE A 378 -19.39 14.64 -9.50
N LYS A 379 -18.36 15.42 -9.17
CA LYS A 379 -17.89 16.51 -10.01
C LYS A 379 -16.79 16.01 -10.93
N ILE A 380 -16.89 16.29 -12.22
CA ILE A 380 -15.92 15.85 -13.22
C ILE A 380 -15.38 17.01 -14.03
N GLU A 381 -14.07 17.04 -14.23
CA GLU A 381 -13.40 17.82 -15.27
C GLU A 381 -13.26 16.96 -16.52
N VAL A 382 -13.52 17.51 -17.68
CA VAL A 382 -13.45 16.78 -18.94
C VAL A 382 -12.49 17.42 -19.94
N ILE A 383 -11.89 16.59 -20.77
CA ILE A 383 -11.02 17.01 -21.87
C ILE A 383 -11.90 17.43 -23.04
N GLY A 384 -11.82 18.71 -23.44
CA GLY A 384 -12.65 19.27 -24.51
C GLY A 384 -14.14 19.40 -24.09
N ALA A 385 -15.02 19.62 -25.07
CA ALA A 385 -16.46 19.85 -24.86
C ALA A 385 -17.26 18.52 -24.78
N LYS A 386 -16.81 17.55 -23.95
CA LYS A 386 -17.37 16.18 -23.90
C LYS A 386 -18.12 15.86 -22.61
N PHE A 387 -18.60 16.87 -21.88
CA PHE A 387 -19.25 16.62 -20.58
C PHE A 387 -20.44 15.67 -20.67
N ASP A 388 -21.38 15.93 -21.60
CA ASP A 388 -22.59 15.10 -21.71
C ASP A 388 -22.28 13.65 -22.09
N GLU A 389 -21.26 13.40 -22.90
CA GLU A 389 -20.78 12.08 -23.27
C GLU A 389 -20.19 11.36 -22.05
N ALA A 390 -19.26 12.02 -21.34
CA ALA A 390 -18.63 11.50 -20.15
C ALA A 390 -19.64 11.24 -19.02
N ALA A 391 -20.57 12.15 -18.79
CA ALA A 391 -21.62 12.00 -17.77
C ALA A 391 -22.58 10.83 -18.09
N ARG A 392 -22.96 10.63 -19.36
CA ARG A 392 -23.75 9.45 -19.77
C ARG A 392 -22.97 8.15 -19.57
N ALA A 393 -21.70 8.12 -20.00
CA ALA A 393 -20.84 6.95 -19.82
C ALA A 393 -20.68 6.59 -18.34
N LEU A 394 -20.43 7.59 -17.48
CA LEU A 394 -20.26 7.41 -16.05
C LEU A 394 -21.57 6.91 -15.39
N THR A 395 -22.72 7.50 -15.74
CA THR A 395 -24.03 7.07 -15.25
C THR A 395 -24.32 5.61 -15.63
N HIS A 396 -23.98 5.23 -16.85
CA HIS A 396 -24.16 3.86 -17.34
C HIS A 396 -23.23 2.89 -16.59
N ALA A 397 -21.97 3.26 -16.39
CA ALA A 397 -20.98 2.46 -15.67
C ALA A 397 -21.42 2.20 -14.21
N PHE A 398 -21.87 3.23 -13.48
CA PHE A 398 -22.38 3.08 -12.11
C PHE A 398 -23.61 2.19 -12.03
N ARG A 399 -24.52 2.31 -13.00
CA ARG A 399 -25.72 1.45 -13.06
C ARG A 399 -25.34 0.00 -13.30
N ASN A 400 -24.41 -0.26 -14.21
CA ASN A 400 -23.99 -1.63 -14.54
C ASN A 400 -23.23 -2.29 -13.39
N GLN A 401 -22.32 -1.56 -12.73
CA GLN A 401 -21.43 -2.15 -11.72
C GLN A 401 -22.07 -2.20 -10.33
N PHE A 402 -22.82 -1.15 -9.96
CA PHE A 402 -23.36 -1.01 -8.59
C PHE A 402 -24.88 -0.98 -8.52
N SER A 403 -25.59 -0.98 -9.68
CA SER A 403 -27.05 -0.84 -9.75
C SER A 403 -27.60 0.45 -9.10
N ILE A 404 -26.75 1.50 -8.99
CA ILE A 404 -27.13 2.80 -8.45
C ILE A 404 -27.13 3.90 -9.51
N ARG A 405 -27.84 5.00 -9.22
CA ARG A 405 -27.78 6.24 -9.97
C ARG A 405 -26.97 7.25 -9.15
N VAL A 406 -26.16 8.03 -9.84
CA VAL A 406 -25.34 9.10 -9.25
C VAL A 406 -25.70 10.44 -9.88
N SER A 407 -25.50 11.52 -9.13
CA SER A 407 -25.59 12.88 -9.66
C SER A 407 -24.21 13.28 -10.18
N ILE A 408 -24.16 13.88 -11.39
CA ILE A 408 -22.90 14.29 -12.02
C ILE A 408 -22.97 15.78 -12.30
N GLU A 409 -21.95 16.51 -11.88
CA GLU A 409 -21.80 17.95 -12.13
C GLU A 409 -20.53 18.24 -12.91
N TYR A 410 -20.60 19.25 -13.75
CA TYR A 410 -19.44 19.78 -14.47
C TYR A 410 -18.55 20.59 -13.51
N ALA A 411 -17.25 20.37 -13.59
CA ALA A 411 -16.22 21.20 -12.98
C ALA A 411 -15.37 21.84 -14.08
N LEU A 412 -15.03 23.12 -13.92
CA LEU A 412 -14.15 23.81 -14.86
C LEU A 412 -12.77 23.15 -14.86
N THR A 413 -12.17 23.00 -16.02
CA THR A 413 -10.83 22.42 -16.17
C THR A 413 -9.83 23.16 -15.29
N GLY A 414 -9.10 22.42 -14.44
CA GLY A 414 -8.13 22.95 -13.49
C GLY A 414 -8.73 23.47 -12.18
N SER A 415 -10.06 23.37 -11.97
CA SER A 415 -10.71 23.85 -10.74
C SER A 415 -10.67 22.83 -9.58
N LEU A 416 -10.54 21.54 -9.90
CA LEU A 416 -10.42 20.49 -8.89
C LEU A 416 -8.97 20.35 -8.42
N PRO A 417 -8.75 20.00 -7.14
CA PRO A 417 -7.41 19.84 -6.60
C PRO A 417 -6.60 18.76 -7.34
N ARG A 418 -5.30 19.01 -7.50
CA ARG A 418 -4.33 18.00 -7.90
C ARG A 418 -3.52 17.56 -6.69
N TYR A 419 -3.17 16.27 -6.63
CA TYR A 419 -2.53 15.68 -5.46
C TYR A 419 -1.13 15.19 -5.81
N GLU A 420 -0.12 15.67 -5.08
CA GLU A 420 1.28 15.25 -5.21
C GLU A 420 1.62 14.01 -4.37
N PHE A 421 0.65 13.49 -3.62
CA PHE A 421 0.78 12.30 -2.80
C PHE A 421 -0.54 11.50 -2.84
N LYS A 422 -1.13 11.14 -1.69
CA LYS A 422 -2.41 10.43 -1.65
C LYS A 422 -3.57 11.33 -2.03
N SER A 423 -4.52 10.80 -2.80
CA SER A 423 -5.72 11.52 -3.18
C SER A 423 -6.65 11.78 -1.98
N ARG A 424 -7.42 12.89 -2.05
CA ARG A 424 -8.50 13.23 -1.12
C ARG A 424 -9.76 13.61 -1.90
N ARG A 425 -10.08 12.76 -2.89
CA ARG A 425 -11.20 13.00 -3.80
C ARG A 425 -12.55 12.74 -3.17
N PHE A 426 -12.61 11.93 -2.12
CA PHE A 426 -13.84 11.58 -1.43
C PHE A 426 -14.06 12.49 -0.23
N LYS A 427 -15.22 13.16 -0.19
CA LYS A 427 -15.59 14.11 0.87
C LYS A 427 -16.99 13.80 1.39
N ARG A 428 -17.16 13.73 2.71
CA ARG A 428 -18.49 13.74 3.31
C ARG A 428 -18.94 15.18 3.50
N LEU A 429 -20.08 15.53 2.90
CA LEU A 429 -20.72 16.81 3.13
C LEU A 429 -21.63 16.67 4.36
N SER A 430 -21.42 17.56 5.34
CA SER A 430 -22.22 17.66 6.56
C SER A 430 -23.63 18.14 6.29
#